data_33b40d2dd3b8a58e3168a24b8261fcd1
#
_entry.id   33b40d2dd3b8a58e3168a24b8261fcd1
#
_cell.length_a   1.000
_cell.length_b   1.000
_cell.length_c   1.000
_cell.angle_alpha   90.00
_cell.angle_beta   90.00
_cell.angle_gamma   90.00
#
_symmetry.space_group_name_H-M   'P 1'
#
loop_
_entity.id
_entity.type
_entity.pdbx_description
1 polymer ?
#
loop_
_entity_poly.entity_id
_entity_poly.type
_entity_poly.pdbx_seq_one_letter_code
_entity_poly.pdbx_strand_id
1 'polypeptide(L)'
;MRVYYYTAEEFALSNIINERIKISLIDDLNDPFEFLGVDLSNKSFRQAFKAGRCRSKECGIISFSKDWNNPLMWAHYGDKHKGMCLGFDIHDSHIKEVTYFPERMAPEVDMEKKYGGLTEDIVVNLMCTKYIGWKYENEVRVIVPLEEKDPSGFYFTDFKGNMELQE
;
A
#
# COMPACT_ATOMS: atom_id res chain seq x y z
N MET A 1 6.56 -15.40 -3.12
CA MET A 1 6.27 -15.34 -1.64
C MET A 1 4.77 -15.50 -1.43
N ARG A 2 4.34 -16.29 -0.38
CA ARG A 2 2.94 -16.34 0.06
C ARG A 2 2.61 -15.10 0.89
N VAL A 3 1.51 -14.43 0.55
CA VAL A 3 1.00 -13.23 1.23
C VAL A 3 -0.53 -13.30 1.35
N TYR A 4 -1.10 -12.53 2.27
CA TYR A 4 -2.48 -12.64 2.70
C TYR A 4 -3.22 -11.32 2.63
N TYR A 5 -4.40 -11.33 2.01
CA TYR A 5 -5.28 -10.19 1.86
C TYR A 5 -6.54 -10.38 2.70
N TYR A 6 -6.70 -9.52 3.70
CA TYR A 6 -7.86 -9.52 4.58
C TYR A 6 -8.95 -8.61 4.03
N THR A 7 -10.19 -9.05 4.07
CA THR A 7 -11.31 -8.25 3.59
C THR A 7 -12.65 -8.77 4.14
N ALA A 8 -13.72 -7.99 4.00
CA ALA A 8 -15.06 -8.47 4.30
C ALA A 8 -15.49 -9.58 3.33
N GLU A 9 -16.37 -10.48 3.78
CA GLU A 9 -16.83 -11.64 3.00
C GLU A 9 -17.37 -11.25 1.61
N GLU A 10 -18.20 -10.22 1.53
CA GLU A 10 -18.79 -9.74 0.28
C GLU A 10 -17.72 -9.31 -0.74
N PHE A 11 -16.67 -8.65 -0.28
CA PHE A 11 -15.57 -8.23 -1.15
C PHE A 11 -14.65 -9.40 -1.52
N ALA A 12 -14.44 -10.35 -0.61
CA ALA A 12 -13.69 -11.57 -0.92
C ALA A 12 -14.39 -12.36 -2.02
N LEU A 13 -15.69 -12.59 -1.89
CA LEU A 13 -16.49 -13.30 -2.90
C LEU A 13 -16.48 -12.56 -4.24
N SER A 14 -16.62 -11.23 -4.23
CA SER A 14 -16.53 -10.41 -5.44
C SER A 14 -15.15 -10.52 -6.09
N ASN A 15 -14.08 -10.51 -5.30
CA ASN A 15 -12.71 -10.65 -5.81
C ASN A 15 -12.51 -12.00 -6.49
N ILE A 16 -12.96 -13.08 -5.85
CA ILE A 16 -12.83 -14.46 -6.39
C ILE A 16 -13.64 -14.62 -7.68
N ILE A 17 -14.91 -14.20 -7.66
CA ILE A 17 -15.83 -14.37 -8.82
C ILE A 17 -15.33 -13.57 -10.02
N ASN A 18 -14.82 -12.37 -9.82
CA ASN A 18 -14.37 -11.49 -10.89
C ASN A 18 -12.86 -11.61 -11.16
N GLU A 19 -12.16 -12.52 -10.49
CA GLU A 19 -10.70 -12.74 -10.61
C GLU A 19 -9.90 -11.44 -10.51
N ARG A 20 -10.31 -10.51 -9.63
CA ARG A 20 -9.70 -9.19 -9.48
C ARG A 20 -9.63 -8.74 -8.04
N ILE A 21 -8.71 -7.84 -7.74
CA ILE A 21 -8.53 -7.22 -6.43
C ILE A 21 -8.57 -5.70 -6.55
N LYS A 22 -9.19 -5.03 -5.57
CA LYS A 22 -9.25 -3.58 -5.54
C LYS A 22 -7.88 -2.98 -5.26
N ILE A 23 -7.53 -1.97 -6.05
CA ILE A 23 -6.35 -1.14 -5.84
C ILE A 23 -6.75 0.03 -4.92
N SER A 24 -6.03 0.22 -3.83
CA SER A 24 -6.20 1.36 -2.94
C SER A 24 -5.42 2.56 -3.45
N LEU A 25 -6.06 3.72 -3.43
CA LEU A 25 -5.33 4.97 -3.64
C LEU A 25 -4.59 5.32 -2.35
N ILE A 26 -3.47 6.01 -2.50
CA ILE A 26 -2.66 6.47 -1.37
C ILE A 26 -3.47 7.34 -0.41
N ASP A 27 -4.37 8.16 -0.97
CA ASP A 27 -5.22 9.07 -0.19
C ASP A 27 -6.36 8.33 0.55
N ASP A 28 -6.62 7.05 0.22
CA ASP A 28 -7.68 6.21 0.79
C ASP A 28 -7.13 5.23 1.86
N LEU A 29 -5.82 5.26 2.13
CA LEU A 29 -5.22 4.39 3.15
C LEU A 29 -5.71 4.79 4.55
N ASN A 30 -5.95 3.80 5.39
CA ASN A 30 -6.58 3.96 6.69
C ASN A 30 -5.68 4.58 7.78
N ASP A 31 -4.37 4.60 7.59
CA ASP A 31 -3.48 5.31 8.50
C ASP A 31 -3.41 6.79 8.10
N PRO A 32 -3.96 7.72 8.90
CA PRO A 32 -3.87 9.16 8.61
C PRO A 32 -2.42 9.67 8.63
N PHE A 33 -1.50 8.87 9.16
CA PHE A 33 -0.06 9.14 9.18
C PHE A 33 0.69 8.44 8.03
N GLU A 34 0.00 7.74 7.16
CA GLU A 34 0.56 7.21 5.92
C GLU A 34 1.17 8.39 5.13
N PHE A 35 2.42 8.30 4.72
CA PHE A 35 3.23 9.43 4.22
C PHE A 35 3.59 10.53 5.24
N LEU A 36 2.99 10.57 6.43
CA LEU A 36 3.44 11.47 7.48
C LEU A 36 4.59 10.87 8.33
N GLY A 37 5.08 9.70 7.96
CA GLY A 37 6.37 9.18 8.44
C GLY A 37 7.54 10.13 8.15
N VAL A 38 7.26 11.27 7.51
CA VAL A 38 8.23 12.30 7.15
C VAL A 38 7.95 13.56 7.94
N ASP A 39 9.02 14.19 8.42
CA ASP A 39 8.92 15.50 9.07
C ASP A 39 8.60 16.58 8.03
N LEU A 40 7.35 17.03 8.03
CA LEU A 40 6.86 18.09 7.16
C LEU A 40 7.10 19.50 7.75
N SER A 41 7.86 19.66 8.82
CA SER A 41 8.22 20.98 9.39
C SER A 41 9.03 21.81 8.39
N ASN A 42 9.85 21.16 7.58
CA ASN A 42 10.64 21.81 6.53
C ASN A 42 9.73 22.21 5.33
N LYS A 43 9.66 23.53 5.07
CA LYS A 43 8.82 24.10 3.99
C LYS A 43 9.24 23.59 2.61
N SER A 44 10.54 23.49 2.35
CA SER A 44 11.09 23.03 1.06
C SER A 44 10.74 21.57 0.82
N PHE A 45 10.87 20.75 1.87
CA PHE A 45 10.47 19.35 1.80
C PHE A 45 8.96 19.20 1.52
N ARG A 46 8.09 19.97 2.21
CA ARG A 46 6.65 19.95 1.93
C ARG A 46 6.32 20.26 0.48
N GLN A 47 7.02 21.21 -0.13
CA GLN A 47 6.80 21.58 -1.54
C GLN A 47 7.26 20.47 -2.49
N ALA A 48 8.44 19.91 -2.26
CA ALA A 48 8.97 18.79 -3.04
C ALA A 48 8.11 17.54 -2.91
N PHE A 49 7.70 17.22 -1.67
CA PHE A 49 6.82 16.09 -1.38
C PHE A 49 5.44 16.23 -2.05
N LYS A 50 4.85 17.42 -1.99
CA LYS A 50 3.58 17.71 -2.68
C LYS A 50 3.70 17.55 -4.19
N ALA A 51 4.82 17.95 -4.78
CA ALA A 51 5.09 17.76 -6.20
C ALA A 51 5.34 16.28 -6.55
N GLY A 52 6.06 15.53 -5.72
CA GLY A 52 6.26 14.09 -5.86
C GLY A 52 4.97 13.29 -5.70
N ARG A 53 4.08 13.73 -4.78
CA ARG A 53 2.76 13.12 -4.57
C ARG A 53 1.84 13.23 -5.81
N CYS A 54 2.06 14.21 -6.68
CA CYS A 54 1.34 14.26 -7.96
C CYS A 54 1.67 13.06 -8.86
N ARG A 55 2.91 12.54 -8.78
CA ARG A 55 3.32 11.31 -9.52
C ARG A 55 2.73 10.05 -8.88
N SER A 56 2.61 10.01 -7.56
CA SER A 56 2.02 8.86 -6.85
C SER A 56 0.52 8.68 -7.12
N LYS A 57 -0.14 9.67 -7.76
CA LYS A 57 -1.52 9.53 -8.24
C LYS A 57 -1.67 8.68 -9.50
N GLU A 58 -0.56 8.34 -10.14
CA GLU A 58 -0.52 7.42 -11.29
C GLU A 58 -0.38 5.96 -10.86
N CYS A 59 -0.15 5.72 -9.57
CA CYS A 59 0.00 4.39 -8.99
C CYS A 59 -0.93 4.20 -7.80
N GLY A 60 -1.36 2.96 -7.60
CA GLY A 60 -2.06 2.53 -6.42
C GLY A 60 -1.30 1.43 -5.68
N ILE A 61 -1.84 1.02 -4.56
CA ILE A 61 -1.23 0.07 -3.64
C ILE A 61 -2.21 -1.08 -3.38
N ILE A 62 -1.68 -2.29 -3.34
CA ILE A 62 -2.35 -3.43 -2.76
C ILE A 62 -1.51 -3.84 -1.55
N SER A 63 -2.13 -3.80 -0.37
CA SER A 63 -1.49 -4.16 0.89
C SER A 63 -1.82 -5.60 1.26
N PHE A 64 -0.80 -6.36 1.60
CA PHE A 64 -0.89 -7.72 2.07
C PHE A 64 -0.15 -7.88 3.39
N SER A 65 -0.52 -8.89 4.19
CA SER A 65 0.25 -9.34 5.33
C SER A 65 1.07 -10.58 4.98
N LYS A 66 2.21 -10.77 5.62
CA LYS A 66 2.93 -12.05 5.58
C LYS A 66 2.30 -13.10 6.53
N ASP A 67 1.37 -12.68 7.39
CA ASP A 67 0.73 -13.53 8.39
C ASP A 67 -0.79 -13.57 8.19
N TRP A 68 -1.38 -14.77 8.22
CA TRP A 68 -2.82 -14.96 8.14
C TRP A 68 -3.52 -15.12 9.50
N ASN A 69 -2.77 -15.38 10.56
CA ASN A 69 -3.29 -15.81 11.86
C ASN A 69 -3.23 -14.72 12.94
N ASN A 70 -2.87 -13.48 12.60
CA ASN A 70 -2.80 -12.39 13.55
C ASN A 70 -4.21 -11.88 13.90
N PRO A 71 -4.67 -11.98 15.17
CA PRO A 71 -6.02 -11.56 15.55
C PRO A 71 -6.28 -10.06 15.39
N LEU A 72 -5.25 -9.22 15.46
CA LEU A 72 -5.38 -7.79 15.20
C LEU A 72 -5.71 -7.52 13.72
N MET A 73 -5.10 -8.29 12.81
CA MET A 73 -5.41 -8.19 11.38
C MET A 73 -6.86 -8.58 11.11
N TRP A 74 -7.36 -9.65 11.72
CA TRP A 74 -8.76 -10.06 11.62
C TRP A 74 -9.72 -9.02 12.21
N ALA A 75 -9.35 -8.37 13.32
CA ALA A 75 -10.16 -7.34 13.93
C ALA A 75 -10.27 -6.08 13.07
N HIS A 76 -9.15 -5.64 12.46
CA HIS A 76 -9.07 -4.40 11.70
C HIS A 76 -9.50 -4.55 10.24
N TYR A 77 -9.11 -5.65 9.59
CA TYR A 77 -9.22 -5.83 8.13
C TYR A 77 -10.12 -6.99 7.72
N GLY A 78 -10.38 -7.94 8.61
CA GLY A 78 -11.28 -9.07 8.40
C GLY A 78 -12.71 -8.82 8.92
N ASP A 79 -13.25 -7.64 8.73
CA ASP A 79 -14.63 -7.28 9.19
C ASP A 79 -14.92 -7.74 10.62
N LYS A 80 -14.05 -7.37 11.58
CA LYS A 80 -14.23 -7.74 13.00
C LYS A 80 -14.34 -9.27 13.21
N HIS A 81 -13.44 -10.02 12.58
CA HIS A 81 -13.35 -11.49 12.59
C HIS A 81 -14.50 -12.22 11.86
N LYS A 82 -15.24 -11.53 10.98
CA LYS A 82 -16.34 -12.14 10.20
C LYS A 82 -15.99 -12.25 8.70
N GLY A 83 -14.92 -11.60 8.27
CA GLY A 83 -14.48 -11.57 6.88
C GLY A 83 -13.70 -12.81 6.47
N MET A 84 -12.97 -12.65 5.39
CA MET A 84 -12.13 -13.69 4.79
C MET A 84 -10.69 -13.20 4.67
N CYS A 85 -9.78 -14.16 4.57
CA CYS A 85 -8.38 -13.92 4.27
C CYS A 85 -8.02 -14.73 3.02
N LEU A 86 -7.61 -14.05 1.97
CA LEU A 86 -7.24 -14.66 0.70
C LEU A 86 -5.73 -14.78 0.60
N GLY A 87 -5.22 -15.98 0.34
CA GLY A 87 -3.80 -16.25 0.21
C GLY A 87 -3.34 -16.22 -1.24
N PHE A 88 -2.35 -15.39 -1.52
CA PHE A 88 -1.77 -15.21 -2.85
C PHE A 88 -0.30 -15.62 -2.89
N ASP A 89 0.12 -16.25 -3.99
CA ASP A 89 1.52 -16.37 -4.34
C ASP A 89 1.90 -15.24 -5.30
N ILE A 90 2.85 -14.41 -4.89
CA ILE A 90 3.33 -13.26 -5.66
C ILE A 90 4.85 -13.40 -5.85
N HIS A 91 5.32 -13.10 -7.07
CA HIS A 91 6.76 -13.11 -7.32
C HIS A 91 7.46 -11.99 -6.52
N ASP A 92 8.56 -12.31 -5.87
CA ASP A 92 9.25 -11.43 -4.93
C ASP A 92 9.67 -10.08 -5.55
N SER A 93 9.93 -10.05 -6.87
CA SER A 93 10.29 -8.80 -7.57
C SER A 93 9.19 -7.74 -7.57
N HIS A 94 7.93 -8.13 -7.38
CA HIS A 94 6.78 -7.22 -7.33
C HIS A 94 6.43 -6.77 -5.92
N ILE A 95 7.04 -7.39 -4.91
CA ILE A 95 6.76 -7.14 -3.51
C ILE A 95 7.74 -6.11 -2.96
N LYS A 96 7.20 -5.13 -2.23
CA LYS A 96 7.95 -4.17 -1.42
C LYS A 96 7.61 -4.37 0.05
N GLU A 97 8.62 -4.63 0.87
CA GLU A 97 8.44 -4.74 2.32
C GLU A 97 8.21 -3.37 2.93
N VAL A 98 7.27 -3.29 3.88
CA VAL A 98 7.04 -2.06 4.63
C VAL A 98 8.09 -1.95 5.74
N THR A 99 8.75 -0.81 5.79
CA THR A 99 9.71 -0.47 6.84
C THR A 99 9.02 0.34 7.93
N TYR A 100 9.20 -0.07 9.18
CA TYR A 100 8.54 0.55 10.33
C TYR A 100 9.50 1.43 11.10
N PHE A 101 9.11 2.68 11.37
CA PHE A 101 9.92 3.66 12.08
C PHE A 101 9.23 4.14 13.35
N PRO A 102 9.99 4.32 14.46
CA PRO A 102 9.45 4.88 15.69
C PRO A 102 9.24 6.39 15.62
N GLU A 103 9.98 7.06 14.75
CA GLU A 103 9.99 8.52 14.59
C GLU A 103 9.78 8.90 13.13
N ARG A 104 9.42 10.16 12.90
CA ARG A 104 9.29 10.69 11.54
C ARG A 104 10.66 10.84 10.89
N MET A 105 10.75 10.41 9.65
CA MET A 105 11.95 10.62 8.85
C MET A 105 12.03 12.08 8.40
N ALA A 106 13.23 12.63 8.39
CA ALA A 106 13.54 13.93 7.80
C ALA A 106 14.50 13.74 6.62
N PRO A 107 14.01 13.30 5.43
CA PRO A 107 14.90 13.13 4.29
C PRO A 107 15.47 14.48 3.87
N GLU A 108 16.75 14.46 3.54
CA GLU A 108 17.41 15.62 2.96
C GLU A 108 16.82 15.93 1.58
N VAL A 109 16.53 17.21 1.36
CA VAL A 109 15.96 17.71 0.11
C VAL A 109 16.89 18.73 -0.50
N ASP A 110 17.30 18.49 -1.72
CA ASP A 110 18.11 19.42 -2.51
C ASP A 110 17.17 20.20 -3.44
N MET A 111 16.87 21.43 -3.05
CA MET A 111 15.94 22.30 -3.80
C MET A 111 16.49 22.80 -5.14
N GLU A 112 17.79 22.64 -5.41
CA GLU A 112 18.38 22.94 -6.71
C GLU A 112 18.03 21.87 -7.76
N LYS A 113 17.64 20.67 -7.28
CA LYS A 113 17.20 19.58 -8.15
C LYS A 113 15.71 19.64 -8.44
N LYS A 114 15.33 19.13 -9.61
CA LYS A 114 13.91 18.97 -9.97
C LYS A 114 13.16 18.15 -8.90
N TYR A 115 12.02 18.64 -8.46
CA TYR A 115 11.22 18.05 -7.37
C TYR A 115 11.97 17.91 -6.04
N GLY A 116 12.98 18.78 -5.78
CA GLY A 116 13.75 18.72 -4.54
C GLY A 116 14.64 17.48 -4.41
N GLY A 117 14.98 16.85 -5.53
CA GLY A 117 15.78 15.61 -5.55
C GLY A 117 14.99 14.35 -5.17
N LEU A 118 13.67 14.43 -4.99
CA LEU A 118 12.84 13.25 -4.78
C LEU A 118 12.78 12.43 -6.07
N THR A 119 13.53 11.33 -6.07
CA THR A 119 13.49 10.34 -7.14
C THR A 119 12.28 9.43 -6.99
N GLU A 120 11.95 8.68 -8.04
CA GLU A 120 10.88 7.69 -8.00
C GLU A 120 11.12 6.64 -6.89
N ASP A 121 12.36 6.19 -6.73
CA ASP A 121 12.75 5.26 -5.66
C ASP A 121 12.50 5.84 -4.26
N ILE A 122 12.79 7.12 -4.05
CA ILE A 122 12.50 7.78 -2.77
C ILE A 122 10.99 7.82 -2.52
N VAL A 123 10.19 8.15 -3.55
CA VAL A 123 8.72 8.16 -3.43
C VAL A 123 8.20 6.76 -3.11
N VAL A 124 8.66 5.73 -3.84
CA VAL A 124 8.29 4.33 -3.58
C VAL A 124 8.69 3.90 -2.15
N ASN A 125 9.88 4.26 -1.70
CA ASN A 125 10.32 3.96 -0.33
C ASN A 125 9.44 4.65 0.71
N LEU A 126 9.05 5.90 0.47
CA LEU A 126 8.10 6.60 1.35
C LEU A 126 6.71 5.93 1.34
N MET A 127 6.26 5.42 0.18
CA MET A 127 5.03 4.62 0.08
C MET A 127 5.12 3.27 0.82
N CYS A 128 6.31 2.83 1.18
CA CYS A 128 6.57 1.59 1.92
C CYS A 128 7.09 1.86 3.34
N THR A 129 6.75 2.99 3.92
CA THR A 129 7.09 3.36 5.28
C THR A 129 5.84 3.51 6.15
N LYS A 130 5.90 3.02 7.39
CA LYS A 130 4.78 3.08 8.33
C LYS A 130 5.27 3.34 9.76
N TYR A 131 4.40 3.87 10.61
CA TYR A 131 4.71 4.04 12.03
C TYR A 131 4.87 2.68 12.73
N ILE A 132 5.82 2.57 13.65
CA ILE A 132 6.17 1.31 14.34
C ILE A 132 4.98 0.64 15.04
N GLY A 133 3.98 1.42 15.47
CA GLY A 133 2.75 0.88 16.08
C GLY A 133 1.98 -0.08 15.17
N TRP A 134 2.18 -0.02 13.86
CA TRP A 134 1.56 -0.90 12.87
C TRP A 134 2.41 -2.13 12.51
N LYS A 135 3.53 -2.35 13.20
CA LYS A 135 4.44 -3.46 12.90
C LYS A 135 3.77 -4.84 12.97
N TYR A 136 2.70 -4.97 13.73
CA TYR A 136 1.93 -6.21 13.83
C TYR A 136 1.26 -6.64 12.51
N GLU A 137 1.13 -5.73 11.55
CA GLU A 137 0.58 -6.03 10.22
C GLU A 137 1.51 -6.88 9.39
N ASN A 138 2.82 -6.84 9.66
CA ASN A 138 3.85 -7.53 8.89
C ASN A 138 3.63 -7.34 7.38
N GLU A 139 3.42 -6.05 7.01
CA GLU A 139 2.87 -5.63 5.73
C GLU A 139 3.90 -5.71 4.61
N VAL A 140 3.42 -6.13 3.47
CA VAL A 140 4.10 -5.98 2.18
C VAL A 140 3.16 -5.32 1.18
N ARG A 141 3.70 -4.60 0.22
CA ARG A 141 2.94 -3.83 -0.77
C ARG A 141 3.31 -4.24 -2.19
N VAL A 142 2.30 -4.30 -3.04
CA VAL A 142 2.45 -4.32 -4.49
C VAL A 142 2.01 -2.97 -5.01
N ILE A 143 2.92 -2.27 -5.70
CA ILE A 143 2.64 -0.98 -6.32
C ILE A 143 2.27 -1.24 -7.77
N VAL A 144 1.10 -0.79 -8.17
CA VAL A 144 0.53 -1.03 -9.50
C VAL A 144 0.18 0.29 -10.18
N PRO A 145 0.35 0.42 -11.50
CA PRO A 145 -0.13 1.58 -12.22
C PRO A 145 -1.66 1.64 -12.16
N LEU A 146 -2.20 2.84 -12.12
CA LEU A 146 -3.64 3.07 -12.23
C LEU A 146 -4.00 3.20 -13.71
N GLU A 147 -4.83 2.30 -14.17
CA GLU A 147 -5.39 2.31 -15.53
C GLU A 147 -6.75 3.02 -15.52
N GLU A 148 -7.76 2.41 -16.11
CA GLU A 148 -9.11 2.96 -16.14
C GLU A 148 -9.91 2.55 -14.90
N LYS A 149 -10.78 3.46 -14.44
CA LYS A 149 -11.72 3.14 -13.37
C LYS A 149 -12.80 2.20 -13.88
N ASP A 150 -13.13 1.22 -13.05
CA ASP A 150 -14.33 0.43 -13.19
C ASP A 150 -15.59 1.33 -13.11
N PRO A 151 -16.75 0.92 -13.68
CA PRO A 151 -18.01 1.66 -13.56
C PRO A 151 -18.43 1.97 -12.11
N SER A 152 -17.95 1.22 -11.13
CA SER A 152 -18.13 1.50 -9.69
C SER A 152 -17.28 2.68 -9.19
N GLY A 153 -16.39 3.22 -10.01
CA GLY A 153 -15.49 4.32 -9.65
C GLY A 153 -14.20 3.91 -8.96
N PHE A 154 -13.96 2.60 -8.80
CA PHE A 154 -12.74 2.05 -8.19
C PHE A 154 -11.78 1.53 -9.27
N TYR A 155 -10.53 1.33 -8.85
CA TYR A 155 -9.49 0.69 -9.66
C TYR A 155 -9.33 -0.76 -9.22
N PHE A 156 -9.10 -1.65 -10.19
CA PHE A 156 -8.88 -3.08 -9.94
C PHE A 156 -7.69 -3.58 -10.78
N THR A 157 -7.06 -4.65 -10.31
CA THR A 157 -6.14 -5.46 -11.09
C THR A 157 -6.58 -6.91 -11.03
N ASP A 158 -6.31 -7.69 -12.07
CA ASP A 158 -6.64 -9.11 -12.12
C ASP A 158 -5.61 -9.96 -11.36
N PHE A 159 -5.92 -11.25 -11.15
CA PHE A 159 -5.03 -12.22 -10.51
C PHE A 159 -4.06 -12.87 -11.50
N LYS A 160 -4.04 -12.45 -12.76
CA LYS A 160 -3.29 -13.12 -13.82
C LYS A 160 -1.82 -12.73 -13.84
N GLY A 161 -0.97 -13.70 -14.02
CA GLY A 161 0.46 -13.54 -14.24
C GLY A 161 1.27 -13.43 -12.95
N ASN A 162 1.30 -12.27 -12.32
CA ASN A 162 2.23 -12.02 -11.21
C ASN A 162 1.64 -12.26 -9.81
N MET A 163 0.35 -12.56 -9.74
CA MET A 163 -0.38 -12.77 -8.50
C MET A 163 -1.38 -13.92 -8.69
N GLU A 164 -1.18 -15.01 -7.97
CA GLU A 164 -2.00 -16.24 -8.09
C GLU A 164 -2.73 -16.48 -6.78
N LEU A 165 -4.08 -16.54 -6.83
CA LEU A 165 -4.91 -16.94 -5.70
C LEU A 165 -4.74 -18.44 -5.43
N GLN A 166 -4.45 -18.81 -4.18
CA GLN A 166 -4.18 -20.18 -3.73
C GLN A 166 -5.18 -20.68 -2.69
N GLU A 167 -5.58 -19.82 -1.75
CA GLU A 167 -6.47 -20.17 -0.64
C GLU A 167 -7.26 -18.96 -0.11
#